data_a4d10d5916deb00fb25235dea9e8fda0
#
_entry.id   a4d10d5916deb00fb25235dea9e8fda0
#
_cell.length_a   1.000
_cell.length_b   1.000
_cell.length_c   1.000
_cell.angle_alpha   90.00
_cell.angle_beta   90.00
_cell.angle_gamma   90.00
#
_symmetry.space_group_name_H-M   'P 1'
#
loop_
_entity.id
_entity.type
_entity.pdbx_description
1 polymer ?
#
loop_
_entity_poly.entity_id
_entity_poly.type
_entity_poly.pdbx_seq_one_letter_code
_entity_poly.pdbx_strand_id
1 'polypeptide(L)'
;QDILNVLTRRYPLAEIILIPTSVQGEKAAPEIVQAFKALNAMENIDVAIVARGGGSLEDLWAFNEEIVARAIFASNVPVVSAIGHETDTTIADYVADRRAPTPSAAAEIIAPDIRDLGGSVAGYAARIDEIISRSVRDSRSQFELAVDRMNLRVPDTTLPRQRIDDLLTRARLAGQRMVESSKQRLATVEASLNALGPARI
;
A
#
# COMPACT_ATOMS: atom_id res chain seq x y z
N GLN A 1 -16.13 -25.47 -25.10
CA GLN A 1 -15.32 -24.52 -25.90
C GLN A 1 -15.65 -23.07 -25.51
N ASP A 2 -16.94 -22.71 -25.34
CA ASP A 2 -17.37 -21.33 -25.03
C ASP A 2 -16.85 -20.82 -23.68
N ILE A 3 -16.90 -21.64 -22.64
CA ILE A 3 -16.31 -21.31 -21.33
C ILE A 3 -14.82 -21.01 -21.47
N LEU A 4 -14.06 -21.85 -22.18
CA LEU A 4 -12.63 -21.67 -22.38
C LEU A 4 -12.34 -20.34 -23.12
N ASN A 5 -13.10 -20.06 -24.18
CA ASN A 5 -12.94 -18.85 -24.96
C ASN A 5 -13.20 -17.58 -24.11
N VAL A 6 -14.25 -17.61 -23.28
CA VAL A 6 -14.59 -16.48 -22.39
C VAL A 6 -13.54 -16.32 -21.31
N LEU A 7 -13.16 -17.38 -20.61
CA LEU A 7 -12.17 -17.30 -19.53
C LEU A 7 -10.80 -16.86 -20.05
N THR A 8 -10.31 -17.45 -21.15
CA THR A 8 -9.00 -17.07 -21.70
C THR A 8 -8.94 -15.59 -22.10
N ARG A 9 -10.05 -15.04 -22.61
CA ARG A 9 -10.12 -13.63 -22.99
C ARG A 9 -10.28 -12.70 -21.79
N ARG A 10 -11.12 -13.09 -20.79
CA ARG A 10 -11.53 -12.26 -19.68
C ARG A 10 -10.55 -12.31 -18.51
N TYR A 11 -10.05 -13.51 -18.22
CA TYR A 11 -9.13 -13.75 -17.12
C TYR A 11 -8.08 -14.82 -17.49
N PRO A 12 -7.08 -14.50 -18.29
CA PRO A 12 -6.07 -15.44 -18.81
C PRO A 12 -5.19 -16.07 -17.73
N LEU A 13 -5.30 -15.60 -16.47
CA LEU A 13 -4.58 -16.16 -15.33
C LEU A 13 -5.31 -17.35 -14.69
N ALA A 14 -6.55 -17.68 -15.13
CA ALA A 14 -7.28 -18.82 -14.62
C ALA A 14 -6.63 -20.13 -15.07
N GLU A 15 -6.40 -21.01 -14.13
CA GLU A 15 -6.09 -22.42 -14.41
C GLU A 15 -7.41 -23.18 -14.56
N ILE A 16 -7.55 -23.92 -15.67
CA ILE A 16 -8.79 -24.59 -16.01
C ILE A 16 -8.56 -26.09 -16.06
N ILE A 17 -9.24 -26.81 -15.18
CA ILE A 17 -9.22 -28.28 -15.14
C ILE A 17 -10.55 -28.79 -15.71
N LEU A 18 -10.48 -29.62 -16.75
CA LEU A 18 -11.64 -30.24 -17.37
C LEU A 18 -11.79 -31.69 -16.91
N ILE A 19 -12.95 -32.00 -16.32
CA ILE A 19 -13.33 -33.35 -15.97
C ILE A 19 -14.39 -33.80 -17.01
N PRO A 20 -14.04 -34.64 -18.00
CA PRO A 20 -14.98 -35.05 -19.03
C PRO A 20 -16.01 -36.01 -18.45
N THR A 21 -17.30 -35.77 -18.73
CA THR A 21 -18.41 -36.62 -18.33
C THR A 21 -19.45 -36.70 -19.44
N SER A 22 -20.16 -37.80 -19.53
CA SER A 22 -21.41 -37.86 -20.32
C SER A 22 -22.44 -36.92 -19.69
N VAL A 23 -23.10 -36.11 -20.50
CA VAL A 23 -24.11 -35.14 -20.04
C VAL A 23 -25.56 -35.54 -20.50
N GLN A 24 -25.68 -36.70 -21.16
CA GLN A 24 -26.95 -37.26 -21.65
C GLN A 24 -26.89 -38.78 -21.66
N GLY A 25 -28.06 -39.43 -21.62
CA GLY A 25 -28.20 -40.88 -21.62
C GLY A 25 -28.08 -41.48 -20.22
N GLU A 26 -28.32 -42.79 -20.11
CA GLU A 26 -28.40 -43.53 -18.82
C GLU A 26 -27.11 -43.48 -17.97
N LYS A 27 -25.97 -43.28 -18.60
CA LYS A 27 -24.65 -43.20 -17.92
C LYS A 27 -24.34 -41.84 -17.38
N ALA A 28 -25.06 -40.80 -17.78
CA ALA A 28 -24.71 -39.42 -17.43
C ALA A 28 -24.74 -39.17 -15.92
N ALA A 29 -25.82 -39.55 -15.23
CA ALA A 29 -25.94 -39.28 -13.81
C ALA A 29 -24.85 -39.99 -12.96
N PRO A 30 -24.54 -41.28 -13.15
CA PRO A 30 -23.42 -41.93 -12.45
C PRO A 30 -22.06 -41.30 -12.76
N GLU A 31 -21.81 -40.90 -14.01
CA GLU A 31 -20.53 -40.28 -14.40
C GLU A 31 -20.36 -38.87 -13.78
N ILE A 32 -21.43 -38.06 -13.74
CA ILE A 32 -21.45 -36.77 -13.06
C ILE A 32 -21.12 -36.95 -11.57
N VAL A 33 -21.73 -37.95 -10.90
CA VAL A 33 -21.41 -38.24 -9.49
C VAL A 33 -19.93 -38.59 -9.30
N GLN A 34 -19.35 -39.38 -10.22
CA GLN A 34 -17.92 -39.71 -10.17
C GLN A 34 -17.06 -38.49 -10.40
N ALA A 35 -17.45 -37.58 -11.31
CA ALA A 35 -16.76 -36.33 -11.55
C ALA A 35 -16.73 -35.45 -10.28
N PHE A 36 -17.83 -35.33 -9.55
CA PHE A 36 -17.87 -34.61 -8.27
C PHE A 36 -17.01 -35.27 -7.19
N LYS A 37 -16.95 -36.62 -7.16
CA LYS A 37 -16.01 -37.31 -6.27
C LYS A 37 -14.55 -37.00 -6.61
N ALA A 38 -14.22 -37.00 -7.90
CA ALA A 38 -12.87 -36.61 -8.36
C ALA A 38 -12.56 -35.17 -8.05
N LEU A 39 -13.52 -34.25 -8.25
CA LEU A 39 -13.41 -32.85 -7.89
C LEU A 39 -13.09 -32.65 -6.40
N ASN A 40 -13.84 -33.32 -5.53
CA ASN A 40 -13.68 -33.24 -4.07
C ASN A 40 -12.35 -33.83 -3.57
N ALA A 41 -11.66 -34.64 -4.38
CA ALA A 41 -10.34 -35.18 -4.09
C ALA A 41 -9.19 -34.27 -4.58
N MET A 42 -9.50 -33.23 -5.35
CA MET A 42 -8.52 -32.25 -5.84
C MET A 42 -8.32 -31.14 -4.82
N GLU A 43 -7.10 -30.66 -4.73
CA GLU A 43 -6.74 -29.49 -3.93
C GLU A 43 -6.63 -28.25 -4.83
N ASN A 44 -6.80 -27.06 -4.24
CA ASN A 44 -6.63 -25.77 -4.91
C ASN A 44 -7.64 -25.49 -6.04
N ILE A 45 -8.88 -25.94 -5.87
CA ILE A 45 -9.98 -25.58 -6.75
C ILE A 45 -10.82 -24.50 -6.08
N ASP A 46 -11.00 -23.36 -6.75
CA ASP A 46 -11.78 -22.23 -6.23
C ASP A 46 -13.27 -22.36 -6.52
N VAL A 47 -13.64 -22.90 -7.69
CA VAL A 47 -15.02 -23.01 -8.14
C VAL A 47 -15.17 -24.10 -9.20
N ALA A 48 -16.30 -24.75 -9.22
CA ALA A 48 -16.67 -25.72 -10.26
C ALA A 48 -17.80 -25.18 -11.14
N ILE A 49 -17.74 -25.43 -12.44
CA ILE A 49 -18.85 -25.20 -13.37
C ILE A 49 -19.35 -26.54 -13.86
N VAL A 50 -20.64 -26.79 -13.65
CA VAL A 50 -21.35 -27.88 -14.31
C VAL A 50 -22.06 -27.33 -15.53
N ALA A 51 -21.58 -27.69 -16.70
CA ALA A 51 -22.07 -27.12 -17.94
C ALA A 51 -22.45 -28.18 -18.93
N ARG A 52 -23.50 -27.88 -19.67
CA ARG A 52 -23.93 -28.66 -20.83
C ARG A 52 -24.16 -27.74 -22.02
N GLY A 53 -23.85 -28.21 -23.21
CA GLY A 53 -24.26 -27.55 -24.46
C GLY A 53 -25.76 -27.68 -24.71
N GLY A 54 -26.31 -26.97 -25.68
CA GLY A 54 -27.73 -27.05 -26.05
C GLY A 54 -28.17 -28.46 -26.41
N GLY A 55 -29.45 -28.76 -26.20
CA GLY A 55 -30.10 -30.06 -26.47
C GLY A 55 -31.56 -30.06 -26.04
N SER A 56 -32.27 -31.16 -26.21
CA SER A 56 -33.68 -31.30 -25.81
C SER A 56 -33.84 -31.39 -24.28
N LEU A 57 -35.06 -31.15 -23.78
CA LEU A 57 -35.41 -31.31 -22.36
C LEU A 57 -35.15 -32.75 -21.86
N GLU A 58 -35.32 -33.75 -22.74
CA GLU A 58 -35.03 -35.15 -22.44
C GLU A 58 -33.57 -35.38 -22.09
N ASP A 59 -32.68 -34.63 -22.70
CA ASP A 59 -31.25 -34.70 -22.46
C ASP A 59 -30.85 -34.06 -21.12
N LEU A 60 -31.73 -33.28 -20.47
CA LEU A 60 -31.50 -32.65 -19.16
C LEU A 60 -31.90 -33.60 -18.02
N TRP A 61 -32.48 -34.74 -18.31
CA TRP A 61 -33.03 -35.63 -17.28
C TRP A 61 -32.01 -36.06 -16.23
N ALA A 62 -30.77 -36.32 -16.63
CA ALA A 62 -29.70 -36.70 -15.70
C ALA A 62 -29.46 -35.68 -14.58
N PHE A 63 -29.68 -34.39 -14.87
CA PHE A 63 -29.51 -33.30 -13.90
C PHE A 63 -30.73 -33.11 -12.98
N ASN A 64 -31.79 -33.86 -13.18
CA ASN A 64 -32.97 -33.96 -12.31
C ASN A 64 -32.89 -35.17 -11.37
N GLU A 65 -31.88 -36.01 -11.49
CA GLU A 65 -31.70 -37.15 -10.62
C GLU A 65 -31.20 -36.78 -9.24
N GLU A 66 -31.76 -37.39 -8.19
CA GLU A 66 -31.41 -37.15 -6.79
C GLU A 66 -29.92 -37.38 -6.52
N ILE A 67 -29.32 -38.41 -7.16
CA ILE A 67 -27.91 -38.73 -6.95
C ILE A 67 -26.97 -37.58 -7.42
N VAL A 68 -27.33 -36.88 -8.49
CA VAL A 68 -26.60 -35.74 -9.02
C VAL A 68 -26.78 -34.52 -8.10
N ALA A 69 -28.03 -34.25 -7.69
CA ALA A 69 -28.32 -33.17 -6.76
C ALA A 69 -27.53 -33.33 -5.45
N ARG A 70 -27.48 -34.54 -4.88
CA ARG A 70 -26.72 -34.84 -3.67
C ARG A 70 -25.21 -34.72 -3.89
N ALA A 71 -24.70 -35.08 -5.07
CA ALA A 71 -23.30 -34.93 -5.39
C ALA A 71 -22.88 -33.44 -5.50
N ILE A 72 -23.72 -32.58 -6.09
CA ILE A 72 -23.55 -31.15 -6.14
C ILE A 72 -23.57 -30.55 -4.73
N PHE A 73 -24.58 -30.91 -3.92
CA PHE A 73 -24.70 -30.43 -2.54
C PHE A 73 -23.52 -30.83 -1.66
N ALA A 74 -22.94 -32.00 -1.88
CA ALA A 74 -21.76 -32.48 -1.15
C ALA A 74 -20.43 -31.98 -1.71
N SER A 75 -20.44 -31.04 -2.64
CA SER A 75 -19.22 -30.43 -3.17
C SER A 75 -18.49 -29.63 -2.10
N ASN A 76 -17.15 -29.78 -2.04
CA ASN A 76 -16.30 -29.00 -1.16
C ASN A 76 -16.01 -27.59 -1.67
N VAL A 77 -16.35 -27.31 -2.94
CA VAL A 77 -16.15 -26.02 -3.59
C VAL A 77 -17.47 -25.48 -4.13
N PRO A 78 -17.61 -24.16 -4.25
CA PRO A 78 -18.80 -23.55 -4.85
C PRO A 78 -19.07 -24.07 -6.27
N VAL A 79 -20.32 -24.33 -6.57
CA VAL A 79 -20.75 -24.90 -7.87
C VAL A 79 -21.61 -23.88 -8.61
N VAL A 80 -21.26 -23.61 -9.85
CA VAL A 80 -22.08 -22.84 -10.79
C VAL A 80 -22.73 -23.79 -11.79
N SER A 81 -24.06 -23.83 -11.82
CA SER A 81 -24.81 -24.58 -12.81
C SER A 81 -25.02 -23.76 -14.08
N ALA A 82 -24.69 -24.33 -15.23
CA ALA A 82 -24.90 -23.78 -16.56
C ALA A 82 -25.43 -24.88 -17.53
N ILE A 83 -26.50 -25.52 -17.13
CA ILE A 83 -27.01 -26.74 -17.76
C ILE A 83 -28.10 -26.42 -18.78
N GLY A 84 -29.04 -25.57 -18.42
CA GLY A 84 -30.20 -25.23 -19.24
C GLY A 84 -30.23 -23.77 -19.66
N HIS A 85 -31.10 -23.45 -20.64
CA HIS A 85 -31.42 -22.06 -21.00
C HIS A 85 -32.34 -21.43 -19.95
N GLU A 86 -32.67 -20.15 -20.09
CA GLU A 86 -33.51 -19.42 -19.10
C GLU A 86 -34.81 -20.12 -18.71
N THR A 87 -35.44 -20.84 -19.67
CA THR A 87 -36.73 -21.53 -19.49
C THR A 87 -36.60 -22.92 -18.88
N ASP A 88 -35.41 -23.54 -18.96
CA ASP A 88 -35.24 -24.96 -18.62
C ASP A 88 -34.48 -25.08 -17.30
N THR A 89 -35.19 -25.23 -16.21
CA THR A 89 -34.59 -25.34 -14.89
C THR A 89 -34.58 -26.81 -14.43
N THR A 90 -33.42 -27.24 -13.95
CA THR A 90 -33.20 -28.58 -13.41
C THR A 90 -33.06 -28.56 -11.88
N ILE A 91 -33.18 -29.75 -11.22
CA ILE A 91 -32.91 -29.87 -9.80
C ILE A 91 -31.46 -29.47 -9.48
N ALA A 92 -30.52 -29.78 -10.36
CA ALA A 92 -29.11 -29.33 -10.23
C ALA A 92 -28.96 -27.80 -10.13
N ASP A 93 -29.80 -27.04 -10.87
CA ASP A 93 -29.80 -25.58 -10.79
C ASP A 93 -30.27 -25.04 -9.44
N TYR A 94 -31.18 -25.74 -8.76
CA TYR A 94 -31.66 -25.33 -7.44
C TYR A 94 -30.68 -25.67 -6.31
N VAL A 95 -29.84 -26.68 -6.52
CA VAL A 95 -28.89 -27.17 -5.52
C VAL A 95 -27.53 -26.45 -5.65
N ALA A 96 -27.20 -26.01 -6.85
CA ALA A 96 -25.97 -25.26 -7.10
C ALA A 96 -25.96 -23.90 -6.37
N ASP A 97 -24.80 -23.43 -5.98
CA ASP A 97 -24.63 -22.11 -5.32
C ASP A 97 -25.02 -20.95 -6.22
N ARG A 98 -24.85 -21.10 -7.51
CA ARG A 98 -25.23 -20.11 -8.52
C ARG A 98 -25.75 -20.80 -9.78
N ARG A 99 -26.69 -20.15 -10.42
CA ARG A 99 -27.19 -20.56 -11.75
C ARG A 99 -26.77 -19.54 -12.78
N ALA A 100 -26.30 -19.99 -13.93
CA ALA A 100 -26.04 -19.21 -15.12
C ALA A 100 -26.94 -19.70 -16.28
N PRO A 101 -27.50 -18.80 -17.10
CA PRO A 101 -28.39 -19.17 -18.20
C PRO A 101 -27.68 -19.87 -19.37
N THR A 102 -26.35 -19.71 -19.42
CA THR A 102 -25.50 -20.31 -20.46
C THR A 102 -24.10 -20.62 -19.91
N PRO A 103 -23.36 -21.56 -20.54
CA PRO A 103 -21.97 -21.82 -20.18
C PRO A 103 -21.07 -20.58 -20.26
N SER A 104 -21.30 -19.71 -21.24
CA SER A 104 -20.57 -18.43 -21.35
C SER A 104 -20.86 -17.49 -20.20
N ALA A 105 -22.14 -17.36 -19.81
CA ALA A 105 -22.53 -16.55 -18.64
C ALA A 105 -21.94 -17.09 -17.34
N ALA A 106 -21.82 -18.41 -17.19
CA ALA A 106 -21.13 -18.99 -16.03
C ALA A 106 -19.66 -18.54 -15.95
N ALA A 107 -18.96 -18.56 -17.07
CA ALA A 107 -17.58 -18.08 -17.16
C ALA A 107 -17.46 -16.59 -16.79
N GLU A 108 -18.43 -15.76 -17.17
CA GLU A 108 -18.47 -14.34 -16.81
C GLU A 108 -18.76 -14.10 -15.34
N ILE A 109 -19.60 -14.93 -14.71
CA ILE A 109 -19.94 -14.82 -13.30
C ILE A 109 -18.74 -15.14 -12.40
N ILE A 110 -17.95 -16.16 -12.76
CA ILE A 110 -16.84 -16.62 -11.92
C ILE A 110 -15.56 -15.82 -12.10
N ALA A 111 -15.34 -15.20 -13.27
CA ALA A 111 -14.09 -14.52 -13.58
C ALA A 111 -14.28 -13.01 -13.72
N PRO A 112 -13.56 -12.22 -12.94
CA PRO A 112 -13.51 -10.77 -13.14
C PRO A 112 -12.85 -10.43 -14.49
N ASP A 113 -13.13 -9.24 -15.02
CA ASP A 113 -12.39 -8.76 -16.18
C ASP A 113 -11.01 -8.26 -15.75
N ILE A 114 -9.95 -8.81 -16.33
CA ILE A 114 -8.57 -8.42 -16.01
C ILE A 114 -8.30 -6.94 -16.31
N ARG A 115 -9.05 -6.34 -17.22
CA ARG A 115 -8.94 -4.91 -17.54
C ARG A 115 -9.45 -4.05 -16.40
N ASP A 116 -10.57 -4.44 -15.79
CA ASP A 116 -11.16 -3.73 -14.65
C ASP A 116 -10.25 -3.85 -13.42
N LEU A 117 -9.66 -5.05 -13.22
CA LEU A 117 -8.65 -5.25 -12.16
C LEU A 117 -7.42 -4.38 -12.39
N GLY A 118 -6.90 -4.36 -13.63
CA GLY A 118 -5.76 -3.51 -14.02
C GLY A 118 -6.05 -2.02 -13.76
N GLY A 119 -7.23 -1.55 -14.14
CA GLY A 119 -7.69 -0.19 -13.86
C GLY A 119 -7.75 0.13 -12.38
N SER A 120 -8.28 -0.80 -11.58
CA SER A 120 -8.38 -0.65 -10.13
C SER A 120 -6.99 -0.58 -9.47
N VAL A 121 -6.08 -1.46 -9.86
CA VAL A 121 -4.69 -1.46 -9.36
C VAL A 121 -3.96 -0.16 -9.72
N ALA A 122 -4.09 0.30 -10.97
CA ALA A 122 -3.52 1.57 -11.40
C ALA A 122 -4.09 2.76 -10.61
N GLY A 123 -5.39 2.75 -10.35
CA GLY A 123 -6.06 3.75 -9.52
C GLY A 123 -5.55 3.78 -8.07
N TYR A 124 -5.36 2.61 -7.46
CA TYR A 124 -4.78 2.52 -6.12
C TYR A 124 -3.33 2.99 -6.09
N ALA A 125 -2.52 2.63 -7.09
CA ALA A 125 -1.13 3.09 -7.20
C ALA A 125 -1.04 4.61 -7.28
N ALA A 126 -1.85 5.25 -8.14
CA ALA A 126 -1.90 6.70 -8.27
C ALA A 126 -2.34 7.39 -6.97
N ARG A 127 -3.32 6.81 -6.25
CA ARG A 127 -3.79 7.34 -4.98
C ARG A 127 -2.73 7.24 -3.88
N ILE A 128 -1.97 6.14 -3.83
CA ILE A 128 -0.85 5.96 -2.91
C ILE A 128 0.23 7.02 -3.18
N ASP A 129 0.60 7.22 -4.45
CA ASP A 129 1.58 8.24 -4.84
C ASP A 129 1.15 9.66 -4.43
N GLU A 130 -0.12 10.00 -4.64
CA GLU A 130 -0.68 11.29 -4.20
C GLU A 130 -0.58 11.49 -2.68
N ILE A 131 -0.96 10.47 -1.89
CA ILE A 131 -0.93 10.52 -0.43
C ILE A 131 0.51 10.69 0.07
N ILE A 132 1.46 9.90 -0.46
CA ILE A 132 2.87 9.99 -0.10
C ILE A 132 3.43 11.37 -0.46
N SER A 133 3.19 11.84 -1.68
CA SER A 133 3.66 13.13 -2.16
C SER A 133 3.11 14.29 -1.32
N ARG A 134 1.85 14.23 -0.89
CA ARG A 134 1.23 15.20 0.02
C ARG A 134 1.90 15.16 1.39
N SER A 135 2.06 13.99 1.97
CA SER A 135 2.70 13.82 3.29
C SER A 135 4.14 14.34 3.32
N VAL A 136 4.90 14.09 2.26
CA VAL A 136 6.28 14.61 2.12
C VAL A 136 6.28 16.14 2.02
N ARG A 137 5.40 16.73 1.21
CA ARG A 137 5.28 18.20 1.11
C ARG A 137 4.91 18.83 2.43
N ASP A 138 3.95 18.27 3.15
CA ASP A 138 3.49 18.78 4.44
C ASP A 138 4.61 18.70 5.49
N SER A 139 5.33 17.58 5.55
CA SER A 139 6.47 17.39 6.45
C SER A 139 7.61 18.38 6.13
N ARG A 140 7.88 18.61 4.85
CA ARG A 140 8.89 19.58 4.41
C ARG A 140 8.50 21.00 4.80
N SER A 141 7.25 21.38 4.58
CA SER A 141 6.75 22.72 4.97
C SER A 141 6.83 22.92 6.48
N GLN A 142 6.46 21.93 7.28
CA GLN A 142 6.60 22.00 8.75
C GLN A 142 8.06 22.14 9.18
N PHE A 143 8.97 21.42 8.52
CA PHE A 143 10.40 21.52 8.77
C PHE A 143 10.93 22.93 8.45
N GLU A 144 10.59 23.46 7.28
CA GLU A 144 10.99 24.82 6.87
C GLU A 144 10.49 25.87 7.88
N LEU A 145 9.22 25.80 8.30
CA LEU A 145 8.67 26.68 9.34
C LEU A 145 9.38 26.53 10.69
N ALA A 146 9.79 25.32 11.06
CA ALA A 146 10.54 25.09 12.30
C ALA A 146 11.94 25.71 12.24
N VAL A 147 12.62 25.58 11.10
CA VAL A 147 13.94 26.21 10.86
C VAL A 147 13.83 27.73 10.91
N ASP A 148 12.83 28.31 10.26
CA ASP A 148 12.60 29.77 10.28
C ASP A 148 12.34 30.28 11.70
N ARG A 149 11.50 29.60 12.48
CA ARG A 149 11.26 29.93 13.90
C ARG A 149 12.52 29.82 14.75
N MET A 150 13.38 28.85 14.47
CA MET A 150 14.66 28.69 15.16
C MET A 150 15.60 29.84 14.81
N ASN A 151 15.74 30.21 13.52
CA ASN A 151 16.56 31.32 13.06
C ASN A 151 16.12 32.67 13.67
N LEU A 152 14.79 32.89 13.77
CA LEU A 152 14.25 34.09 14.41
C LEU A 152 14.54 34.17 15.93
N ARG A 153 14.80 33.05 16.58
CA ARG A 153 15.11 32.98 18.03
C ARG A 153 16.59 32.95 18.35
N VAL A 154 17.46 32.76 17.36
CA VAL A 154 18.90 32.85 17.57
C VAL A 154 19.23 34.33 17.86
N PRO A 155 19.69 34.68 19.07
CA PRO A 155 20.03 36.06 19.38
C PRO A 155 21.22 36.49 18.52
N ASP A 156 21.11 37.67 17.95
CA ASP A 156 22.26 38.30 17.27
C ASP A 156 23.30 38.65 18.34
N THR A 157 24.37 37.89 18.39
CA THR A 157 25.47 38.08 19.35
C THR A 157 26.55 39.01 18.83
N THR A 158 26.41 39.57 17.61
CA THR A 158 27.42 40.48 17.00
C THR A 158 27.57 41.77 17.79
N LEU A 159 26.47 42.44 18.11
CA LEU A 159 26.49 43.67 18.87
C LEU A 159 27.03 43.50 20.30
N PRO A 160 26.56 42.49 21.11
CA PRO A 160 27.13 42.20 22.42
C PRO A 160 28.65 41.92 22.36
N ARG A 161 29.10 41.18 21.36
CA ARG A 161 30.51 40.83 21.18
C ARG A 161 31.35 42.06 20.89
N GLN A 162 30.93 42.92 19.96
CA GLN A 162 31.59 44.20 19.66
C GLN A 162 31.68 45.07 20.91
N ARG A 163 30.63 45.12 21.74
CA ARG A 163 30.59 45.90 22.95
C ARG A 163 31.59 45.41 24.01
N ILE A 164 31.75 44.09 24.13
CA ILE A 164 32.76 43.46 24.98
C ILE A 164 34.16 43.83 24.49
N ASP A 165 34.43 43.72 23.21
CA ASP A 165 35.74 44.05 22.63
C ASP A 165 36.10 45.54 22.81
N ASP A 166 35.12 46.45 22.67
CA ASP A 166 35.31 47.88 22.95
C ASP A 166 35.61 48.14 24.44
N LEU A 167 34.83 47.49 25.34
CA LEU A 167 35.08 47.60 26.79
C LEU A 167 36.44 47.06 27.19
N LEU A 168 36.87 45.93 26.65
CA LEU A 168 38.21 45.38 26.89
C LEU A 168 39.31 46.32 26.40
N THR A 169 39.12 46.92 25.23
CA THR A 169 40.07 47.90 24.65
C THR A 169 40.18 49.15 25.55
N ARG A 170 39.05 49.70 25.99
CA ARG A 170 39.01 50.82 26.92
C ARG A 170 39.65 50.50 28.27
N ALA A 171 39.36 49.32 28.83
CA ALA A 171 39.95 48.89 30.08
C ALA A 171 41.51 48.78 29.98
N ARG A 172 41.99 48.22 28.86
CA ARG A 172 43.44 48.10 28.60
C ARG A 172 44.11 49.47 28.51
N LEU A 173 43.50 50.38 27.75
CA LEU A 173 44.05 51.77 27.63
C LEU A 173 43.99 52.51 28.97
N ALA A 174 42.90 52.35 29.74
CA ALA A 174 42.85 52.99 31.08
C ALA A 174 43.88 52.39 32.04
N GLY A 175 44.10 51.10 32.03
CA GLY A 175 45.17 50.45 32.80
C GLY A 175 46.56 50.92 32.41
N GLN A 176 46.87 51.07 31.10
CA GLN A 176 48.15 51.59 30.62
C GLN A 176 48.37 53.03 31.08
N ARG A 177 47.35 53.89 30.96
CA ARG A 177 47.43 55.30 31.42
C ARG A 177 47.66 55.39 32.92
N MET A 178 47.00 54.53 33.70
CA MET A 178 47.17 54.51 35.17
C MET A 178 48.57 54.07 35.57
N VAL A 179 49.14 53.07 34.91
CA VAL A 179 50.48 52.59 35.13
C VAL A 179 51.48 53.72 34.77
N GLU A 180 51.30 54.37 33.59
CA GLU A 180 52.19 55.44 33.15
C GLU A 180 52.11 56.65 34.06
N SER A 181 50.90 57.07 34.46
CA SER A 181 50.71 58.13 35.47
C SER A 181 51.36 57.79 36.80
N SER A 182 51.28 56.54 37.24
CA SER A 182 51.98 56.17 38.49
C SER A 182 53.48 56.17 38.37
N LYS A 183 54.02 55.73 37.24
CA LYS A 183 55.48 55.87 36.95
C LYS A 183 55.97 57.32 36.92
N GLN A 184 55.20 58.19 36.30
CA GLN A 184 55.53 59.65 36.27
C GLN A 184 55.50 60.26 37.68
N ARG A 185 54.51 59.92 38.48
CA ARG A 185 54.42 60.32 39.87
C ARG A 185 55.61 59.82 40.69
N LEU A 186 55.99 58.56 40.49
CA LEU A 186 57.16 57.99 41.17
C LEU A 186 58.45 58.75 40.80
N ALA A 187 58.68 58.98 39.49
CA ALA A 187 59.79 59.73 38.96
C ALA A 187 59.85 61.17 39.50
N THR A 188 58.68 61.82 39.63
CA THR A 188 58.56 63.16 40.21
C THR A 188 58.96 63.18 41.67
N VAL A 189 58.51 62.20 42.44
CA VAL A 189 58.87 62.07 43.87
C VAL A 189 60.34 61.74 44.03
N GLU A 190 60.90 60.84 43.20
CA GLU A 190 62.35 60.54 43.21
C GLU A 190 63.21 61.81 42.90
N ALA A 191 62.78 62.51 41.86
CA ALA A 191 63.48 63.78 41.49
C ALA A 191 63.42 64.79 42.64
N SER A 192 62.27 64.95 43.31
CA SER A 192 62.08 65.83 44.46
C SER A 192 62.93 65.40 45.67
N LEU A 193 63.04 64.13 45.91
CA LEU A 193 63.79 63.52 47.02
C LEU A 193 65.28 63.72 46.72
N ASN A 194 65.74 63.55 45.51
CA ASN A 194 67.09 63.78 45.07
C ASN A 194 67.51 65.32 45.17
N ALA A 195 66.54 66.22 44.87
CA ALA A 195 66.77 67.66 45.00
C ALA A 195 66.81 68.12 46.47
N LEU A 196 66.16 67.43 47.38
CA LEU A 196 66.18 67.73 48.84
C LEU A 196 67.28 66.97 49.62
N GLY A 197 68.03 66.14 48.92
CA GLY A 197 69.12 65.39 49.54
C GLY A 197 70.24 66.38 49.97
N PRO A 198 70.95 66.08 51.05
CA PRO A 198 72.00 66.98 51.50
C PRO A 198 73.09 67.14 50.48
N ALA A 199 73.39 68.45 50.09
CA ALA A 199 74.48 68.78 49.24
C ALA A 199 75.72 68.05 49.72
N ARG A 200 76.38 67.32 48.82
CA ARG A 200 77.75 66.83 49.09
C ARG A 200 78.63 68.06 49.38
N ILE A 201 79.00 68.11 50.59
CA ILE A 201 80.14 68.90 50.97
C ILE A 201 81.41 68.25 50.45
#